data_24d97c065238b30492c130a0fa9ba234
#
_entry.id   24d97c065238b30492c130a0fa9ba234
#
_cell.length_a   1.000
_cell.length_b   1.000
_cell.length_c   1.000
_cell.angle_alpha   90.00
_cell.angle_beta   90.00
_cell.angle_gamma   90.00
#
_symmetry.space_group_name_H-M   'P 1'
#
loop_
_entity.id
_entity.type
_entity.pdbx_description
1 polymer ?
#
loop_
_entity_poly.entity_id
_entity_poly.type
_entity_poly.pdbx_seq_one_letter_code
_entity_poly.pdbx_strand_id
1 'polypeptide(L)'
;MENQYNYYHSEEPQNDSSYSSQPNPEHHEKPKKKMPKAVVVTGCALLFGVVSSATFLTTNVVGNKVLGLDQKAAKEVSNTTQNKATLTKTSSVVTSDVSSVVESVMPSIVSITNMSVQQVQSFFGGTSQQEVTSAGTGIIIEKTDSELLIVTNNHVVADSNQLTVTFDDQSSVEADIKGTDSAHDLAVIAVQLDKISDDTLDKISVATLGDSTKLKVGEPAIAIGNALGYGQSVTTGVISATDRESQTTDSAT
;
A
#
# COMPACT_ATOMS: atom_id res chain seq x y z
N MET A 1 -15.45 -40.96 38.70
CA MET A 1 -15.98 -41.53 37.42
C MET A 1 -14.89 -41.28 36.39
N GLU A 2 -14.13 -42.33 36.14
CA GLU A 2 -13.03 -42.40 35.18
C GLU A 2 -13.59 -42.61 33.78
N ASN A 3 -13.12 -41.86 32.80
CA ASN A 3 -13.33 -42.19 31.39
C ASN A 3 -11.95 -42.42 30.75
N GLN A 4 -11.64 -43.69 30.54
CA GLN A 4 -10.55 -44.21 29.75
C GLN A 4 -10.91 -44.08 28.26
N TYR A 5 -10.05 -43.45 27.47
CA TYR A 5 -10.08 -43.59 26.02
C TYR A 5 -9.02 -44.62 25.59
N ASN A 6 -9.49 -45.72 24.97
CA ASN A 6 -8.66 -46.76 24.39
C ASN A 6 -8.03 -46.30 23.07
N TYR A 7 -6.70 -46.47 22.97
CA TYR A 7 -5.96 -46.42 21.71
C TYR A 7 -6.07 -47.78 21.02
N TYR A 8 -6.57 -47.79 19.79
CA TYR A 8 -6.52 -48.96 18.90
C TYR A 8 -5.14 -49.01 18.23
N HIS A 9 -4.44 -50.10 18.51
CA HIS A 9 -3.27 -50.59 17.80
C HIS A 9 -3.75 -51.51 16.69
N SER A 10 -3.45 -51.21 15.42
CA SER A 10 -3.69 -52.13 14.29
C SER A 10 -2.39 -52.91 14.04
N GLU A 11 -2.45 -54.19 14.34
CA GLU A 11 -1.44 -55.19 13.99
C GLU A 11 -1.56 -55.54 12.50
N GLU A 12 -0.45 -55.55 11.78
CA GLU A 12 -0.34 -56.13 10.45
C GLU A 12 -0.29 -57.69 10.55
N PRO A 13 -0.99 -58.42 9.69
CA PRO A 13 -0.83 -59.89 9.63
C PRO A 13 0.35 -60.25 8.71
N GLN A 14 1.34 -60.92 9.30
CA GLN A 14 2.34 -61.70 8.55
C GLN A 14 1.62 -62.89 7.93
N ASN A 15 1.75 -63.06 6.62
CA ASN A 15 1.33 -64.29 5.93
C ASN A 15 2.54 -64.96 5.31
N ASP A 16 2.95 -66.04 6.01
CA ASP A 16 3.95 -67.01 5.57
C ASP A 16 3.22 -68.08 4.74
N SER A 17 3.56 -68.20 3.49
CA SER A 17 3.23 -69.44 2.74
C SER A 17 4.26 -69.67 1.64
N SER A 18 5.13 -70.61 1.96
CA SER A 18 5.98 -71.34 1.05
C SER A 18 5.15 -72.20 0.08
N TYR A 19 5.35 -72.00 -1.22
CA TYR A 19 5.04 -73.05 -2.21
C TYR A 19 6.12 -73.11 -3.31
N SER A 20 6.53 -74.33 -3.58
CA SER A 20 7.59 -74.84 -4.42
C SER A 20 7.42 -74.55 -5.92
N SER A 21 8.55 -74.26 -6.49
CA SER A 21 9.09 -74.44 -7.86
C SER A 21 8.34 -75.30 -8.88
N GLN A 22 8.10 -74.66 -10.08
CA GLN A 22 8.29 -75.31 -11.39
C GLN A 22 8.82 -74.30 -12.41
N PRO A 23 9.76 -74.67 -13.30
CA PRO A 23 10.32 -73.74 -14.27
C PRO A 23 9.46 -73.65 -15.52
N ASN A 24 9.14 -72.45 -15.96
CA ASN A 24 8.47 -72.18 -17.22
C ASN A 24 9.43 -71.42 -18.15
N PRO A 25 9.44 -71.68 -19.47
CA PRO A 25 10.53 -71.33 -20.40
C PRO A 25 10.58 -69.80 -20.67
N GLU A 26 11.81 -69.38 -20.83
CA GLU A 26 12.22 -67.96 -21.09
C GLU A 26 11.62 -67.42 -22.39
N HIS A 27 10.76 -66.43 -22.27
CA HIS A 27 10.45 -65.51 -23.35
C HIS A 27 11.35 -64.29 -23.17
N HIS A 28 12.39 -64.18 -23.97
CA HIS A 28 13.23 -62.97 -24.05
C HIS A 28 12.44 -61.82 -24.68
N GLU A 29 11.77 -61.04 -23.88
CA GLU A 29 11.34 -59.69 -24.27
C GLU A 29 12.53 -58.73 -24.24
N LYS A 30 12.85 -58.15 -25.40
CA LYS A 30 13.92 -57.13 -25.55
C LYS A 30 13.55 -55.92 -24.66
N PRO A 31 14.51 -55.40 -23.88
CA PRO A 31 14.22 -54.23 -23.01
C PRO A 31 13.81 -53.01 -23.84
N LYS A 32 12.61 -52.56 -23.66
CA LYS A 32 12.18 -51.25 -24.22
C LYS A 32 13.04 -50.15 -23.58
N LYS A 33 13.85 -49.46 -24.37
CA LYS A 33 14.66 -48.32 -23.96
C LYS A 33 13.70 -47.22 -23.44
N LYS A 34 13.64 -47.04 -22.13
CA LYS A 34 12.93 -45.91 -21.52
C LYS A 34 13.64 -44.64 -21.90
N MET A 35 12.96 -43.75 -22.60
CA MET A 35 13.49 -42.42 -22.88
C MET A 35 13.81 -41.68 -21.58
N PRO A 36 14.93 -40.95 -21.49
CA PRO A 36 15.27 -40.20 -20.29
C PRO A 36 14.18 -39.15 -20.01
N LYS A 37 13.77 -39.07 -18.74
CA LYS A 37 12.68 -38.17 -18.29
C LYS A 37 12.86 -36.73 -18.75
N ALA A 38 14.10 -36.27 -18.88
CA ALA A 38 14.44 -34.94 -19.39
C ALA A 38 13.96 -34.71 -20.85
N VAL A 39 14.08 -35.70 -21.73
CA VAL A 39 13.67 -35.62 -23.15
C VAL A 39 12.13 -35.58 -23.25
N VAL A 40 11.41 -36.29 -22.36
CA VAL A 40 9.95 -36.27 -22.34
C VAL A 40 9.45 -34.90 -21.85
N VAL A 41 10.07 -34.34 -20.81
CA VAL A 41 9.70 -33.03 -20.25
C VAL A 41 9.95 -31.91 -21.25
N THR A 42 11.11 -31.88 -21.92
CA THR A 42 11.39 -30.88 -22.97
C THR A 42 10.48 -31.04 -24.19
N GLY A 43 10.15 -32.25 -24.58
CA GLY A 43 9.18 -32.51 -25.66
C GLY A 43 7.77 -32.01 -25.32
N CYS A 44 7.31 -32.25 -24.11
CA CYS A 44 6.01 -31.73 -23.65
C CYS A 44 5.98 -30.20 -23.56
N ALA A 45 7.06 -29.56 -23.11
CA ALA A 45 7.16 -28.10 -23.04
C ALA A 45 7.12 -27.43 -24.42
N LEU A 46 7.81 -28.02 -25.41
CA LEU A 46 7.76 -27.54 -26.80
C LEU A 46 6.37 -27.69 -27.43
N LEU A 47 5.71 -28.84 -27.21
CA LEU A 47 4.35 -29.05 -27.70
C LEU A 47 3.36 -28.07 -27.08
N PHE A 48 3.49 -27.80 -25.77
CA PHE A 48 2.65 -26.82 -25.09
C PHE A 48 2.86 -25.41 -25.63
N GLY A 49 4.12 -25.02 -25.89
CA GLY A 49 4.45 -23.73 -26.49
C GLY A 49 3.86 -23.55 -27.90
N VAL A 50 3.93 -24.57 -28.74
CA VAL A 50 3.35 -24.53 -30.10
C VAL A 50 1.82 -24.46 -30.07
N VAL A 51 1.17 -25.26 -29.23
CA VAL A 51 -0.29 -25.25 -29.11
C VAL A 51 -0.79 -23.92 -28.53
N SER A 52 -0.13 -23.36 -27.50
CA SER A 52 -0.49 -22.06 -26.93
C SER A 52 -0.31 -20.92 -27.93
N SER A 53 0.77 -20.94 -28.72
CA SER A 53 1.02 -19.94 -29.76
C SER A 53 -0.03 -20.01 -30.88
N ALA A 54 -0.38 -21.21 -31.31
CA ALA A 54 -1.39 -21.40 -32.36
C ALA A 54 -2.80 -20.96 -31.90
N THR A 55 -3.17 -21.28 -30.65
CA THR A 55 -4.45 -20.83 -30.08
C THR A 55 -4.49 -19.32 -29.91
N PHE A 56 -3.42 -18.69 -29.46
CA PHE A 56 -3.32 -17.23 -29.33
C PHE A 56 -3.47 -16.53 -30.70
N LEU A 57 -2.77 -17.02 -31.73
CA LEU A 57 -2.87 -16.45 -33.07
C LEU A 57 -4.26 -16.63 -33.68
N THR A 58 -4.88 -17.79 -33.53
CA THR A 58 -6.24 -18.03 -34.05
C THR A 58 -7.29 -17.19 -33.33
N THR A 59 -7.18 -17.04 -32.00
CA THR A 59 -8.11 -16.20 -31.22
C THR A 59 -7.98 -14.73 -31.59
N ASN A 60 -6.77 -14.23 -31.83
CA ASN A 60 -6.55 -12.83 -32.26
C ASN A 60 -7.08 -12.61 -33.71
N VAL A 61 -6.79 -13.51 -34.64
CA VAL A 61 -7.23 -13.36 -36.04
C VAL A 61 -8.75 -13.49 -36.14
N VAL A 62 -9.35 -14.48 -35.46
CA VAL A 62 -10.81 -14.67 -35.47
C VAL A 62 -11.50 -13.58 -34.65
N GLY A 63 -10.96 -13.16 -33.51
CA GLY A 63 -11.47 -12.08 -32.68
C GLY A 63 -11.53 -10.76 -33.47
N ASN A 64 -10.45 -10.39 -34.12
CA ASN A 64 -10.43 -9.18 -34.98
C ASN A 64 -11.42 -9.23 -36.14
N LYS A 65 -11.58 -10.41 -36.73
CA LYS A 65 -12.47 -10.57 -37.89
C LYS A 65 -13.97 -10.67 -37.53
N VAL A 66 -14.28 -11.26 -36.36
CA VAL A 66 -15.66 -11.43 -35.86
C VAL A 66 -16.15 -10.18 -35.13
N LEU A 67 -15.23 -9.50 -34.37
CA LEU A 67 -15.57 -8.28 -33.63
C LEU A 67 -15.38 -6.99 -34.45
N GLY A 68 -14.96 -7.09 -35.73
CA GLY A 68 -14.84 -5.93 -36.60
C GLY A 68 -13.79 -4.90 -36.18
N LEU A 69 -12.74 -5.32 -35.44
CA LEU A 69 -11.67 -4.45 -34.94
C LEU A 69 -10.58 -4.19 -35.99
N ASP A 70 -10.84 -4.46 -37.28
CA ASP A 70 -9.94 -4.05 -38.34
C ASP A 70 -9.86 -2.53 -38.36
N GLN A 71 -8.73 -1.99 -37.88
CA GLN A 71 -8.40 -0.58 -38.07
C GLN A 71 -8.21 -0.30 -39.58
N LYS A 72 -9.33 -0.06 -40.26
CA LYS A 72 -9.26 0.61 -41.55
C LYS A 72 -8.88 2.05 -41.29
N ALA A 73 -7.73 2.42 -41.85
CA ALA A 73 -7.26 3.78 -41.97
C ALA A 73 -8.44 4.75 -42.22
N ALA A 74 -8.52 5.77 -41.40
CA ALA A 74 -9.47 6.85 -41.51
C ALA A 74 -9.43 7.47 -42.91
N LYS A 75 -10.47 7.21 -43.71
CA LYS A 75 -10.83 8.02 -44.85
C LYS A 75 -11.99 8.92 -44.39
N GLU A 76 -11.80 10.18 -44.63
CA GLU A 76 -12.68 11.31 -44.36
C GLU A 76 -14.16 10.99 -44.44
N VAL A 77 -14.90 11.28 -43.38
CA VAL A 77 -16.34 11.50 -43.44
C VAL A 77 -16.57 12.98 -43.11
N SER A 78 -16.95 13.66 -44.16
CA SER A 78 -17.36 15.07 -44.17
C SER A 78 -18.73 15.22 -43.51
N ASN A 79 -18.85 16.25 -42.67
CA ASN A 79 -20.06 16.98 -42.28
C ASN A 79 -21.19 16.24 -41.53
N THR A 80 -21.11 16.28 -40.21
CA THR A 80 -22.28 16.52 -39.38
C THR A 80 -21.88 17.53 -38.30
N THR A 81 -22.63 18.60 -38.18
CA THR A 81 -22.43 19.71 -37.27
C THR A 81 -22.55 19.19 -35.79
N GLN A 82 -21.47 18.69 -35.26
CA GLN A 82 -21.32 18.47 -33.82
C GLN A 82 -20.54 19.64 -33.25
N ASN A 83 -21.05 20.24 -32.20
CA ASN A 83 -20.34 21.22 -31.40
C ASN A 83 -19.00 20.59 -30.97
N LYS A 84 -18.00 20.82 -31.79
CA LYS A 84 -16.63 20.42 -31.52
C LYS A 84 -16.18 21.29 -30.38
N ALA A 85 -16.12 20.72 -29.17
CA ALA A 85 -15.36 21.35 -28.10
C ALA A 85 -13.95 21.52 -28.65
N THR A 86 -13.64 22.75 -29.05
CA THR A 86 -12.31 23.12 -29.49
C THR A 86 -11.44 22.99 -28.23
N LEU A 87 -10.66 21.93 -28.18
CA LEU A 87 -9.54 21.88 -27.24
C LEU A 87 -8.60 23.02 -27.66
N THR A 88 -8.88 24.19 -27.16
CA THR A 88 -7.91 25.27 -27.17
C THR A 88 -6.68 24.69 -26.48
N LYS A 89 -5.62 24.44 -27.23
CA LYS A 89 -4.30 24.23 -26.63
C LYS A 89 -3.99 25.50 -25.84
N THR A 90 -4.46 25.54 -24.60
CA THR A 90 -3.90 26.43 -23.61
C THR A 90 -2.51 25.88 -23.37
N SER A 91 -1.55 26.35 -24.19
CA SER A 91 -0.13 26.12 -23.98
C SER A 91 0.32 27.02 -22.84
N SER A 92 -0.15 26.72 -21.68
CA SER A 92 0.45 26.94 -20.40
C SER A 92 -0.15 25.84 -19.51
N VAL A 93 0.33 24.59 -19.72
CA VAL A 93 0.57 23.78 -18.56
C VAL A 93 1.53 24.66 -17.77
N VAL A 94 1.00 25.41 -16.82
CA VAL A 94 1.79 25.91 -15.72
C VAL A 94 2.28 24.63 -15.05
N THR A 95 3.41 24.11 -15.50
CA THR A 95 4.31 23.38 -14.64
C THR A 95 4.76 24.44 -13.64
N SER A 96 3.84 24.86 -12.74
CA SER A 96 4.27 25.45 -11.50
C SER A 96 5.27 24.44 -10.98
N ASP A 97 6.50 24.89 -10.82
CA ASP A 97 7.56 24.02 -10.34
C ASP A 97 7.12 23.54 -8.95
N VAL A 98 6.52 22.33 -8.93
CA VAL A 98 5.99 21.71 -7.70
C VAL A 98 7.10 21.64 -6.67
N SER A 99 8.35 21.47 -7.12
CA SER A 99 9.53 21.43 -6.26
C SER A 99 9.68 22.72 -5.47
N SER A 100 9.52 23.90 -6.10
CA SER A 100 9.66 25.18 -5.41
C SER A 100 8.56 25.40 -4.36
N VAL A 101 7.33 24.94 -4.64
CA VAL A 101 6.23 24.97 -3.67
C VAL A 101 6.54 24.05 -2.49
N VAL A 102 6.97 22.81 -2.78
CA VAL A 102 7.35 21.85 -1.75
C VAL A 102 8.47 22.38 -0.87
N GLU A 103 9.57 22.87 -1.46
CA GLU A 103 10.69 23.46 -0.72
C GLU A 103 10.24 24.60 0.21
N SER A 104 9.27 25.40 -0.21
CA SER A 104 8.77 26.52 0.60
C SER A 104 7.91 26.09 1.79
N VAL A 105 7.22 24.94 1.72
CA VAL A 105 6.32 24.47 2.79
C VAL A 105 6.93 23.39 3.67
N MET A 106 7.96 22.67 3.20
CA MET A 106 8.64 21.62 3.95
C MET A 106 9.06 22.04 5.37
N PRO A 107 9.59 23.26 5.60
CA PRO A 107 9.94 23.71 6.94
C PRO A 107 8.78 23.81 7.93
N SER A 108 7.53 23.76 7.45
CA SER A 108 6.33 23.74 8.29
C SER A 108 5.74 22.36 8.51
N ILE A 109 6.33 21.32 7.91
CA ILE A 109 5.84 19.93 7.98
C ILE A 109 6.80 19.11 8.83
N VAL A 110 6.24 18.32 9.74
CA VAL A 110 6.99 17.45 10.63
C VAL A 110 6.51 16.01 10.53
N SER A 111 7.40 15.08 10.82
CA SER A 111 7.05 13.67 11.02
C SER A 111 6.73 13.45 12.49
N ILE A 112 5.69 12.66 12.77
CA ILE A 112 5.30 12.29 14.14
C ILE A 112 5.46 10.79 14.27
N THR A 113 6.15 10.36 15.31
CA THR A 113 6.26 8.96 15.72
C THR A 113 5.56 8.79 17.05
N ASN A 114 4.60 7.87 17.10
CA ASN A 114 3.87 7.49 18.31
C ASN A 114 4.33 6.10 18.74
N MET A 115 4.79 5.99 19.98
CA MET A 115 5.06 4.72 20.63
C MET A 115 3.96 4.41 21.63
N SER A 116 3.27 3.30 21.44
CA SER A 116 2.22 2.80 22.32
C SER A 116 2.52 1.38 22.80
N VAL A 117 1.96 0.99 23.93
CA VAL A 117 2.12 -0.37 24.49
C VAL A 117 0.76 -1.07 24.41
N GLN A 118 0.68 -2.10 23.60
CA GLN A 118 -0.50 -2.93 23.46
C GLN A 118 -0.35 -4.24 24.23
N GLN A 119 -1.40 -4.66 24.94
CA GLN A 119 -1.48 -5.97 25.57
C GLN A 119 -1.99 -6.98 24.54
N VAL A 120 -1.12 -7.93 24.15
CA VAL A 120 -1.47 -9.01 23.25
C VAL A 120 -1.74 -10.27 24.06
N GLN A 121 -2.93 -10.86 23.92
CA GLN A 121 -3.22 -12.17 24.49
C GLN A 121 -2.51 -13.26 23.68
N SER A 122 -1.63 -14.02 24.38
CA SER A 122 -0.98 -15.17 23.77
C SER A 122 -1.95 -16.34 23.68
N PHE A 123 -1.88 -17.10 22.59
CA PHE A 123 -2.70 -18.31 22.36
C PHE A 123 -2.55 -19.37 23.47
N PHE A 124 -1.49 -19.31 24.27
CA PHE A 124 -1.24 -20.20 25.40
C PHE A 124 -1.66 -19.62 26.78
N GLY A 125 -2.51 -18.59 26.80
CA GLY A 125 -3.14 -18.10 28.04
C GLY A 125 -2.31 -17.11 28.86
N GLY A 126 -1.32 -16.44 28.26
CA GLY A 126 -0.57 -15.32 28.87
C GLY A 126 -0.85 -13.99 28.15
N THR A 127 -0.79 -12.88 28.90
CA THR A 127 -0.73 -11.54 28.32
C THR A 127 0.72 -11.09 28.19
N SER A 128 1.13 -10.64 27.02
CA SER A 128 2.42 -9.98 26.78
C SER A 128 2.19 -8.53 26.37
N GLN A 129 3.05 -7.64 26.85
CA GLN A 129 3.07 -6.25 26.38
C GLN A 129 3.94 -6.20 25.12
N GLN A 130 3.41 -5.59 24.06
CA GLN A 130 4.13 -5.36 22.82
C GLN A 130 4.15 -3.87 22.53
N GLU A 131 5.34 -3.32 22.30
CA GLU A 131 5.49 -1.96 21.80
C GLU A 131 5.09 -1.91 20.34
N VAL A 132 4.21 -0.96 20.02
CA VAL A 132 3.74 -0.67 18.66
C VAL A 132 4.14 0.75 18.33
N THR A 133 4.80 0.90 17.20
CA THR A 133 5.18 2.21 16.67
C THR A 133 4.30 2.55 15.49
N SER A 134 3.67 3.71 15.51
CA SER A 134 2.96 4.28 14.37
C SER A 134 3.58 5.63 13.96
N ALA A 135 3.35 6.03 12.73
CA ALA A 135 3.89 7.27 12.20
C ALA A 135 2.81 8.07 11.48
N GLY A 136 2.94 9.38 11.51
CA GLY A 136 2.06 10.32 10.85
C GLY A 136 2.76 11.61 10.48
N THR A 137 1.97 12.59 10.08
CA THR A 137 2.44 13.92 9.68
C THR A 137 1.81 14.98 10.56
N GLY A 138 2.56 16.01 10.89
CA GLY A 138 2.06 17.21 11.56
C GLY A 138 2.39 18.47 10.76
N ILE A 139 1.65 19.53 11.04
CA ILE A 139 1.83 20.84 10.43
C ILE A 139 2.03 21.85 11.56
N ILE A 140 3.10 22.61 11.52
CA ILE A 140 3.38 23.69 12.48
C ILE A 140 2.40 24.83 12.18
N ILE A 141 1.51 25.14 13.13
CA ILE A 141 0.47 26.15 12.95
C ILE A 141 0.72 27.43 13.75
N GLU A 142 1.53 27.35 14.82
CA GLU A 142 1.80 28.49 15.67
C GLU A 142 3.14 28.29 16.44
N LYS A 143 3.85 29.40 16.66
CA LYS A 143 4.98 29.47 17.57
C LYS A 143 4.69 30.52 18.63
N THR A 144 4.50 30.10 19.87
CA THR A 144 4.31 30.98 21.03
C THR A 144 5.65 31.36 21.64
N ASP A 145 5.65 32.03 22.80
CA ASP A 145 6.89 32.40 23.51
C ASP A 145 7.60 31.16 24.12
N SER A 146 6.89 30.03 24.32
CA SER A 146 7.43 28.83 24.99
C SER A 146 7.25 27.53 24.23
N GLU A 147 6.30 27.48 23.32
CA GLU A 147 5.89 26.23 22.67
C GLU A 147 5.69 26.41 21.14
N LEU A 148 5.95 25.34 20.42
CA LEU A 148 5.61 25.18 19.03
C LEU A 148 4.35 24.30 18.94
N LEU A 149 3.25 24.86 18.39
CA LEU A 149 1.99 24.14 18.24
C LEU A 149 1.92 23.48 16.85
N ILE A 150 1.54 22.21 16.86
CA ILE A 150 1.48 21.36 15.68
C ILE A 150 0.11 20.70 15.62
N VAL A 151 -0.57 20.82 14.49
CA VAL A 151 -1.81 20.07 14.21
C VAL A 151 -1.49 18.76 13.52
N THR A 152 -2.18 17.72 13.92
CA THR A 152 -2.09 16.38 13.33
C THR A 152 -3.44 15.66 13.41
N ASN A 153 -3.51 14.39 13.03
CA ASN A 153 -4.71 13.59 13.17
C ASN A 153 -4.79 12.95 14.57
N ASN A 154 -6.01 12.78 15.08
CA ASN A 154 -6.25 12.12 16.36
C ASN A 154 -5.72 10.67 16.37
N HIS A 155 -5.96 9.90 15.30
CA HIS A 155 -5.49 8.52 15.21
C HIS A 155 -3.96 8.38 15.24
N VAL A 156 -3.20 9.44 14.89
CA VAL A 156 -1.75 9.45 14.97
C VAL A 156 -1.25 9.50 16.41
N VAL A 157 -1.98 10.20 17.29
CA VAL A 157 -1.57 10.43 18.69
C VAL A 157 -2.35 9.59 19.71
N ALA A 158 -3.37 8.85 19.25
CA ALA A 158 -4.21 8.01 20.11
C ALA A 158 -3.37 6.95 20.82
N ASP A 159 -3.69 6.66 22.07
CA ASP A 159 -3.06 5.67 22.94
C ASP A 159 -1.54 5.82 23.08
N SER A 160 -1.05 7.05 22.89
CA SER A 160 0.39 7.35 22.96
C SER A 160 0.94 7.23 24.38
N ASN A 161 2.02 6.47 24.52
CA ASN A 161 2.89 6.51 25.70
C ASN A 161 4.00 7.55 25.53
N GLN A 162 4.45 7.75 24.31
CA GLN A 162 5.46 8.74 23.95
C GLN A 162 5.25 9.23 22.51
N LEU A 163 5.27 10.54 22.32
CA LEU A 163 5.25 11.19 21.01
C LEU A 163 6.61 11.83 20.74
N THR A 164 7.10 11.61 19.52
CA THR A 164 8.33 12.24 19.03
C THR A 164 8.02 12.99 17.74
N VAL A 165 8.39 14.24 17.68
CA VAL A 165 8.34 15.07 16.48
C VAL A 165 9.73 15.13 15.86
N THR A 166 9.82 14.82 14.57
CA THR A 166 11.05 14.93 13.78
C THR A 166 10.88 16.01 12.73
N PHE A 167 11.76 16.98 12.76
CA PHE A 167 11.79 18.12 11.83
C PHE A 167 12.47 17.74 10.49
N ASP A 168 12.41 18.63 9.51
CA ASP A 168 13.00 18.41 8.18
C ASP A 168 14.53 18.19 8.23
N ASP A 169 15.22 18.82 9.19
CA ASP A 169 16.66 18.64 9.42
C ASP A 169 17.01 17.33 10.18
N GLN A 170 16.04 16.45 10.38
CA GLN A 170 16.14 15.16 11.09
C GLN A 170 16.35 15.28 12.60
N SER A 171 16.31 16.48 13.16
CA SER A 171 16.29 16.63 14.62
C SER A 171 14.96 16.15 15.18
N SER A 172 15.01 15.49 16.35
CA SER A 172 13.83 14.88 16.95
C SER A 172 13.67 15.34 18.39
N VAL A 173 12.43 15.68 18.77
CA VAL A 173 12.09 16.19 20.09
C VAL A 173 10.79 15.56 20.56
N GLU A 174 10.66 15.34 21.86
CA GLU A 174 9.45 14.83 22.51
C GLU A 174 8.34 15.90 22.46
N ALA A 175 7.09 15.47 22.30
CA ALA A 175 5.92 16.32 22.22
C ALA A 175 4.84 15.90 23.20
N ASP A 176 4.05 16.88 23.65
CA ASP A 176 2.89 16.71 24.53
C ASP A 176 1.59 16.92 23.79
N ILE A 177 0.56 16.13 24.08
CA ILE A 177 -0.78 16.31 23.54
C ILE A 177 -1.46 17.47 24.28
N LYS A 178 -1.89 18.49 23.55
CA LYS A 178 -2.66 19.62 24.08
C LYS A 178 -4.16 19.39 24.03
N GLY A 179 -4.64 18.71 23.00
CA GLY A 179 -6.05 18.40 22.85
C GLY A 179 -6.31 17.53 21.64
N THR A 180 -7.43 16.82 21.68
CA THR A 180 -7.87 15.92 20.60
C THR A 180 -9.35 16.11 20.32
N ASP A 181 -9.72 15.90 19.06
CA ASP A 181 -11.10 15.82 18.58
C ASP A 181 -11.23 14.56 17.72
N SER A 182 -11.71 13.49 18.33
CA SER A 182 -11.88 12.21 17.65
C SER A 182 -12.99 12.25 16.59
N ALA A 183 -13.99 13.13 16.76
CA ALA A 183 -15.09 13.25 15.81
C ALA A 183 -14.64 13.82 14.46
N HIS A 184 -13.62 14.69 14.46
CA HIS A 184 -13.03 15.27 13.25
C HIS A 184 -11.65 14.70 12.92
N ASP A 185 -11.19 13.70 13.69
CA ASP A 185 -9.86 13.13 13.57
C ASP A 185 -8.74 14.19 13.61
N LEU A 186 -8.83 15.12 14.58
CA LEU A 186 -7.85 16.19 14.78
C LEU A 186 -7.18 16.08 16.15
N ALA A 187 -5.94 16.49 16.21
CA ALA A 187 -5.18 16.67 17.46
C ALA A 187 -4.26 17.89 17.35
N VAL A 188 -4.00 18.52 18.48
CA VAL A 188 -2.95 19.51 18.63
C VAL A 188 -1.93 18.97 19.62
N ILE A 189 -0.68 18.99 19.22
CA ILE A 189 0.47 18.65 20.06
C ILE A 189 1.38 19.85 20.20
N ALA A 190 2.19 19.88 21.24
CA ALA A 190 3.14 20.95 21.50
C ALA A 190 4.54 20.40 21.73
N VAL A 191 5.53 21.09 21.22
CA VAL A 191 6.94 20.90 21.52
C VAL A 191 7.45 22.12 22.26
N GLN A 192 8.15 21.92 23.39
CA GLN A 192 8.75 23.01 24.15
C GLN A 192 9.92 23.63 23.36
N LEU A 193 9.96 24.94 23.22
CA LEU A 193 11.00 25.62 22.42
C LEU A 193 12.39 25.43 22.99
N ASP A 194 12.53 25.30 24.31
CA ASP A 194 13.81 25.06 24.99
C ASP A 194 14.40 23.65 24.70
N LYS A 195 13.61 22.76 24.11
CA LYS A 195 14.04 21.41 23.68
C LYS A 195 14.51 21.38 22.22
N ILE A 196 14.21 22.44 21.46
CA ILE A 196 14.57 22.55 20.05
C ILE A 196 15.88 23.33 19.96
N SER A 197 16.83 22.85 19.14
CA SER A 197 18.08 23.58 18.92
C SER A 197 17.85 24.87 18.16
N ASP A 198 18.70 25.88 18.40
CA ASP A 198 18.63 27.15 17.67
C ASP A 198 18.76 26.97 16.14
N ASP A 199 19.62 26.03 15.73
CA ASP A 199 19.81 25.69 14.30
C ASP A 199 18.52 25.11 13.66
N THR A 200 17.71 24.38 14.41
CA THR A 200 16.41 23.88 13.96
C THR A 200 15.37 25.00 13.98
N LEU A 201 15.34 25.81 15.06
CA LEU A 201 14.41 26.94 15.18
C LEU A 201 14.56 27.97 14.06
N ASP A 202 15.76 28.15 13.54
CA ASP A 202 16.05 29.05 12.41
C ASP A 202 15.57 28.48 11.06
N LYS A 203 15.36 27.17 10.96
CA LYS A 203 14.94 26.49 9.73
C LYS A 203 13.45 26.27 9.63
N ILE A 204 12.75 26.12 10.76
CA ILE A 204 11.30 25.85 10.77
C ILE A 204 10.49 27.10 10.43
N SER A 205 9.31 26.89 9.87
CA SER A 205 8.36 27.97 9.60
C SER A 205 6.96 27.57 10.07
N VAL A 206 6.13 28.56 10.34
CA VAL A 206 4.70 28.37 10.61
C VAL A 206 3.94 28.34 9.28
N ALA A 207 3.07 27.34 9.09
CA ALA A 207 2.28 27.20 7.89
C ALA A 207 1.24 28.34 7.77
N THR A 208 1.03 28.81 6.56
CA THR A 208 -0.07 29.72 6.25
C THR A 208 -1.31 28.89 5.92
N LEU A 209 -2.36 29.01 6.74
CA LEU A 209 -3.61 28.29 6.53
C LEU A 209 -4.41 28.96 5.40
N GLY A 210 -4.88 28.13 4.47
CA GLY A 210 -5.75 28.54 3.38
C GLY A 210 -7.22 28.57 3.77
N ASP A 211 -8.05 29.00 2.83
CA ASP A 211 -9.50 29.04 2.98
C ASP A 211 -10.14 27.97 2.07
N SER A 212 -10.56 26.85 2.66
CA SER A 212 -11.12 25.71 1.93
C SER A 212 -12.45 26.06 1.24
N THR A 213 -13.17 27.11 1.70
CA THR A 213 -14.44 27.53 1.07
C THR A 213 -14.27 28.19 -0.29
N LYS A 214 -13.03 28.54 -0.65
CA LYS A 214 -12.70 29.17 -1.93
C LYS A 214 -12.21 28.17 -2.98
N LEU A 215 -11.99 26.91 -2.61
CA LEU A 215 -11.50 25.89 -3.51
C LEU A 215 -12.49 25.58 -4.63
N LYS A 216 -11.95 25.30 -5.83
CA LYS A 216 -12.74 24.92 -6.99
C LYS A 216 -12.29 23.58 -7.52
N VAL A 217 -13.27 22.80 -8.00
CA VAL A 217 -12.99 21.53 -8.68
C VAL A 217 -12.10 21.78 -9.90
N GLY A 218 -11.04 21.00 -10.03
CA GLY A 218 -10.04 21.11 -11.09
C GLY A 218 -8.81 21.95 -10.71
N GLU A 219 -8.80 22.67 -9.57
CA GLU A 219 -7.60 23.35 -9.08
C GLU A 219 -6.50 22.33 -8.70
N PRO A 220 -5.21 22.67 -8.93
CA PRO A 220 -4.11 21.79 -8.55
C PRO A 220 -4.05 21.62 -7.03
N ALA A 221 -3.72 20.41 -6.60
CA ALA A 221 -3.49 20.06 -5.21
C ALA A 221 -2.17 19.31 -5.06
N ILE A 222 -1.45 19.60 -3.99
CA ILE A 222 -0.21 18.92 -3.60
C ILE A 222 -0.46 18.32 -2.22
N ALA A 223 -0.30 17.01 -2.08
CA ALA A 223 -0.35 16.33 -0.80
C ALA A 223 1.06 15.96 -0.36
N ILE A 224 1.40 16.31 0.88
CA ILE A 224 2.69 16.02 1.49
C ILE A 224 2.44 15.29 2.80
N GLY A 225 3.14 14.17 3.03
CA GLY A 225 2.97 13.39 4.24
C GLY A 225 4.04 12.33 4.42
N ASN A 226 4.17 11.84 5.65
CA ASN A 226 5.02 10.73 6.02
C ASN A 226 4.17 9.47 6.27
N ALA A 227 3.62 8.91 5.19
CA ALA A 227 2.82 7.70 5.28
C ALA A 227 3.69 6.51 5.71
N LEU A 228 3.27 5.82 6.77
CA LEU A 228 3.93 4.61 7.28
C LEU A 228 5.38 4.81 7.79
N GLY A 229 5.83 6.02 8.03
CA GLY A 229 7.16 6.28 8.57
C GLY A 229 8.34 6.09 7.60
N TYR A 230 8.08 5.93 6.30
CA TYR A 230 9.13 5.76 5.28
C TYR A 230 9.77 7.06 4.79
N GLY A 231 9.45 8.18 5.42
CA GLY A 231 9.90 9.50 5.02
C GLY A 231 8.82 10.31 4.30
N GLN A 232 9.08 11.59 4.12
CA GLN A 232 8.12 12.49 3.49
C GLN A 232 7.94 12.16 2.01
N SER A 233 6.68 12.03 1.59
CA SER A 233 6.28 11.76 0.22
C SER A 233 5.42 12.90 -0.30
N VAL A 234 5.61 13.26 -1.57
CA VAL A 234 4.86 14.32 -2.25
C VAL A 234 4.07 13.72 -3.40
N THR A 235 2.79 14.01 -3.44
CA THR A 235 1.92 13.62 -4.56
C THR A 235 1.15 14.83 -5.07
N THR A 236 0.90 14.86 -6.36
CA THR A 236 0.15 15.94 -7.01
C THR A 236 -1.14 15.42 -7.63
N GLY A 237 -2.14 16.25 -7.63
CA GLY A 237 -3.43 15.93 -8.20
C GLY A 237 -4.25 17.18 -8.42
N VAL A 238 -5.56 17.03 -8.46
CA VAL A 238 -6.51 18.13 -8.55
C VAL A 238 -7.63 17.94 -7.53
N ILE A 239 -8.25 19.03 -7.12
CA ILE A 239 -9.48 18.99 -6.35
C ILE A 239 -10.56 18.32 -7.19
N SER A 240 -10.97 17.12 -6.80
CA SER A 240 -11.92 16.31 -7.57
C SER A 240 -13.38 16.62 -7.23
N ALA A 241 -13.64 17.06 -6.01
CA ALA A 241 -14.95 17.46 -5.54
C ALA A 241 -14.82 18.36 -4.29
N THR A 242 -15.85 19.18 -4.06
CA THR A 242 -16.08 19.97 -2.84
C THR A 242 -17.43 19.57 -2.24
N ASP A 243 -17.69 19.96 -1.00
CA ASP A 243 -18.97 19.78 -0.31
C ASP A 243 -19.43 18.31 -0.20
N ARG A 244 -18.49 17.38 -0.03
CA ARG A 244 -18.78 15.98 0.25
C ARG A 244 -18.77 15.72 1.76
N GLU A 245 -19.82 15.06 2.25
CA GLU A 245 -19.81 14.51 3.59
C GLU A 245 -18.84 13.33 3.67
N SER A 246 -17.91 13.39 4.61
CA SER A 246 -17.00 12.31 4.96
C SER A 246 -17.50 11.67 6.26
N GLN A 247 -17.82 10.38 6.23
CA GLN A 247 -18.07 9.61 7.44
C GLN A 247 -16.76 8.93 7.84
N THR A 248 -16.17 9.37 8.92
CA THR A 248 -15.10 8.62 9.61
C THR A 248 -15.77 7.48 10.37
N THR A 249 -15.63 6.26 9.86
CA THR A 249 -15.97 5.06 10.62
C THR A 249 -14.76 4.74 11.49
N ASP A 250 -14.87 4.99 12.79
CA ASP A 250 -13.96 4.40 13.77
C ASP A 250 -14.09 2.88 13.68
N SER A 251 -13.14 2.23 12.99
CA SER A 251 -13.04 0.78 12.98
C SER A 251 -12.28 0.33 14.24
N ALA A 252 -12.83 0.67 15.41
CA ALA A 252 -12.36 0.19 16.69
C ALA A 252 -13.51 -0.53 17.39
N THR A 253 -13.69 -1.80 17.05
CA THR A 253 -14.32 -2.84 17.89
C THR A 253 -13.75 -4.19 17.50
#